data_90d0a258c20eb49cab67c305e06be1df
#
_entry.id   90d0a258c20eb49cab67c305e06be1df
#
_cell.length_a   1.000
_cell.length_b   1.000
_cell.length_c   1.000
_cell.angle_alpha   90.00
_cell.angle_beta   90.00
_cell.angle_gamma   90.00
#
_symmetry.space_group_name_H-M   'P 1'
#
loop_
_entity.id
_entity.type
_entity.pdbx_description
1 polymer ?
#
loop_
_entity_poly.entity_id
_entity_poly.type
_entity_poly.pdbx_seq_one_letter_code
_entity_poly.pdbx_strand_id
1 'polypeptide(L)'
;YDEHYKVEYTVYTFGEYLRRLAQKVKAKGAKLYFLSQIPRNTWEDGHHKRTYSIEYARIMEDIANETKVGFLDTNEILSVFLEEIGQDKAKDFYSPTDKSHTTPEGAKIYTRIILNELNKKYSKDFDFIININ
;
A
#
# COMPACT_ATOMS: atom_id res chain seq x y z
N TYR A 1 -17.12 7.03 22.85
CA TYR A 1 -18.12 8.04 22.43
C TYR A 1 -17.42 9.11 21.60
N ASP A 2 -18.02 9.48 20.49
CA ASP A 2 -17.54 10.59 19.64
C ASP A 2 -18.37 11.84 19.94
N GLU A 3 -17.77 12.83 20.58
CA GLU A 3 -18.46 14.06 20.98
C GLU A 3 -18.88 14.92 19.79
N HIS A 4 -18.16 14.85 18.68
CA HIS A 4 -18.47 15.62 17.46
C HIS A 4 -19.75 15.12 16.80
N TYR A 5 -19.87 13.80 16.67
CA TYR A 5 -21.06 13.18 16.07
C TYR A 5 -22.13 12.79 17.09
N LYS A 6 -21.84 12.91 18.40
CA LYS A 6 -22.72 12.53 19.52
C LYS A 6 -23.23 11.09 19.43
N VAL A 7 -22.34 10.17 19.02
CA VAL A 7 -22.64 8.75 18.87
C VAL A 7 -21.64 7.88 19.62
N GLU A 8 -22.10 6.75 20.12
CA GLU A 8 -21.25 5.69 20.63
C GLU A 8 -20.87 4.75 19.49
N TYR A 9 -19.59 4.38 19.42
CA TYR A 9 -19.11 3.39 18.48
C TYR A 9 -17.97 2.57 19.08
N THR A 10 -17.82 1.35 18.57
CA THR A 10 -16.75 0.46 18.96
C THR A 10 -15.53 0.68 18.09
N VAL A 11 -14.40 0.95 18.70
CA VAL A 11 -13.09 1.02 18.01
C VAL A 11 -12.46 -0.36 18.05
N TYR A 12 -12.10 -0.85 16.88
CA TYR A 12 -11.41 -2.13 16.73
C TYR A 12 -9.91 -1.92 16.44
N THR A 13 -9.12 -2.97 16.60
CA THR A 13 -7.73 -2.96 16.14
C THR A 13 -7.66 -2.87 14.61
N PHE A 14 -6.53 -2.43 14.09
CA PHE A 14 -6.29 -2.35 12.64
C PHE A 14 -6.55 -3.70 11.95
N GLY A 15 -6.01 -4.79 12.51
CA GLY A 15 -6.22 -6.14 11.96
C GLY A 15 -7.69 -6.57 11.97
N GLU A 16 -8.45 -6.21 13.01
CA GLU A 16 -9.88 -6.53 13.06
C GLU A 16 -10.71 -5.77 12.02
N TYR A 17 -10.37 -4.50 11.75
CA TYR A 17 -10.99 -3.77 10.64
C TYR A 17 -10.72 -4.44 9.29
N LEU A 18 -9.51 -4.94 9.06
CA LEU A 18 -9.16 -5.67 7.83
C LEU A 18 -9.93 -6.99 7.70
N ARG A 19 -10.08 -7.76 8.79
CA ARG A 19 -10.92 -9.00 8.79
C ARG A 19 -12.35 -8.71 8.41
N ARG A 20 -12.95 -7.71 9.04
CA ARG A 20 -14.31 -7.30 8.74
C ARG A 20 -14.49 -6.83 7.31
N LEU A 21 -13.52 -6.09 6.79
CA LEU A 21 -13.52 -5.67 5.38
C LEU A 21 -13.47 -6.90 4.47
N ALA A 22 -12.54 -7.82 4.71
CA ALA A 22 -12.41 -9.04 3.92
C ALA A 22 -13.72 -9.86 3.92
N GLN A 23 -14.34 -10.04 5.08
CA GLN A 23 -15.62 -10.74 5.21
C GLN A 23 -16.74 -10.07 4.40
N LYS A 24 -16.86 -8.74 4.51
CA LYS A 24 -17.88 -7.97 3.79
C LYS A 24 -17.70 -8.05 2.27
N VAL A 25 -16.47 -7.93 1.77
CA VAL A 25 -16.16 -7.99 0.34
C VAL A 25 -16.45 -9.39 -0.21
N LYS A 26 -16.01 -10.43 0.49
CA LYS A 26 -16.26 -11.84 0.11
C LYS A 26 -17.76 -12.17 0.11
N ALA A 27 -18.51 -11.68 1.10
CA ALA A 27 -19.97 -11.88 1.15
C ALA A 27 -20.71 -11.25 -0.03
N LYS A 28 -20.10 -10.28 -0.71
CA LYS A 28 -20.61 -9.66 -1.95
C LYS A 28 -20.09 -10.37 -3.23
N GLY A 29 -19.34 -11.46 -3.10
CA GLY A 29 -18.77 -12.19 -4.24
C GLY A 29 -17.64 -11.45 -4.95
N ALA A 30 -17.07 -10.41 -4.35
CA ALA A 30 -15.96 -9.65 -4.90
C ALA A 30 -14.59 -10.19 -4.43
N LYS A 31 -13.56 -9.93 -5.21
CA LYS A 31 -12.17 -10.18 -4.84
C LYS A 31 -11.58 -8.97 -4.13
N LEU A 32 -10.76 -9.21 -3.13
CA LEU A 32 -10.07 -8.17 -2.36
C LEU A 32 -8.56 -8.40 -2.41
N TYR A 33 -7.83 -7.31 -2.57
CA TYR A 33 -6.38 -7.26 -2.51
C TYR A 33 -5.97 -6.15 -1.55
N PHE A 34 -5.22 -6.50 -0.53
CA PHE A 34 -4.60 -5.49 0.33
C PHE A 34 -3.28 -5.04 -0.29
N LEU A 35 -3.09 -3.74 -0.37
CA LEU A 35 -1.84 -3.11 -0.75
C LEU A 35 -1.31 -2.34 0.45
N SER A 36 -0.06 -2.60 0.85
CA SER A 36 0.55 -1.85 1.95
C SER A 36 0.78 -0.38 1.57
N GLN A 37 1.01 0.47 2.56
CA GLN A 37 1.15 1.90 2.36
C GLN A 37 2.33 2.23 1.43
N ILE A 38 2.16 3.21 0.57
CA ILE A 38 3.26 3.82 -0.19
C ILE A 38 4.30 4.36 0.80
N PRO A 39 5.61 4.08 0.60
CA PRO A 39 6.64 4.56 1.50
C PRO A 39 6.72 6.08 1.52
N ARG A 40 7.11 6.65 2.64
CA ARG A 40 7.41 8.08 2.75
C ARG A 40 8.82 8.36 2.23
N ASN A 41 9.06 9.56 1.73
CA ASN A 41 10.39 10.02 1.32
C ASN A 41 11.27 10.30 2.57
N THR A 42 11.68 9.24 3.25
CA THR A 42 12.47 9.30 4.48
C THR A 42 13.79 8.57 4.29
N TRP A 43 14.90 9.27 4.58
CA TRP A 43 16.26 8.78 4.34
C TRP A 43 17.11 8.95 5.60
N GLU A 44 18.05 8.05 5.80
CA GLU A 44 19.04 8.10 6.87
C GLU A 44 20.36 7.54 6.32
N ASP A 45 21.44 8.30 6.46
CA ASP A 45 22.78 7.94 5.97
C ASP A 45 22.81 7.54 4.48
N GLY A 46 21.97 8.19 3.66
CA GLY A 46 21.87 7.90 2.22
C GLY A 46 21.02 6.69 1.84
N HIS A 47 20.41 6.01 2.82
CA HIS A 47 19.56 4.86 2.63
C HIS A 47 18.09 5.16 2.91
N HIS A 48 17.19 4.59 2.10
CA HIS A 48 15.76 4.75 2.28
C HIS A 48 15.24 4.01 3.51
N LYS A 49 14.37 4.68 4.28
CA LYS A 49 13.78 4.12 5.50
C LYS A 49 12.29 3.82 5.34
N ARG A 50 11.91 2.57 5.56
CA ARG A 50 10.49 2.15 5.55
C ARG A 50 9.70 2.60 6.77
N THR A 51 10.39 2.96 7.86
CA THR A 51 9.78 3.38 9.14
C THR A 51 8.79 2.33 9.72
N TYR A 52 7.78 2.79 10.47
CA TYR A 52 6.74 1.94 11.06
C TYR A 52 5.78 1.26 10.05
N SER A 53 5.85 1.63 8.78
CA SER A 53 5.02 0.98 7.73
C SER A 53 5.29 -0.51 7.56
N ILE A 54 6.45 -1.01 7.98
CA ILE A 54 6.77 -2.44 7.99
C ILE A 54 5.80 -3.23 8.88
N GLU A 55 5.48 -2.72 10.06
CA GLU A 55 4.58 -3.41 11.00
C GLU A 55 3.16 -3.49 10.45
N TYR A 56 2.67 -2.41 9.85
CA TYR A 56 1.36 -2.40 9.20
C TYR A 56 1.30 -3.34 8.00
N ALA A 57 2.36 -3.41 7.18
CA ALA A 57 2.44 -4.34 6.07
C ALA A 57 2.37 -5.80 6.54
N ARG A 58 3.08 -6.15 7.62
CA ARG A 58 3.02 -7.50 8.23
C ARG A 58 1.62 -7.86 8.71
N ILE A 59 0.96 -6.95 9.44
CA ILE A 59 -0.43 -7.18 9.88
C ILE A 59 -1.34 -7.39 8.67
N MET A 60 -1.20 -6.61 7.61
CA MET A 60 -1.99 -6.76 6.39
C MET A 60 -1.75 -8.11 5.71
N GLU A 61 -0.51 -8.56 5.64
CA GLU A 61 -0.14 -9.87 5.08
C GLU A 61 -0.71 -11.02 5.90
N ASP A 62 -0.57 -10.96 7.23
CA ASP A 62 -1.11 -11.98 8.14
C ASP A 62 -2.64 -12.11 7.98
N ILE A 63 -3.35 -10.99 7.95
CA ILE A 63 -4.80 -10.97 7.77
C ILE A 63 -5.19 -11.42 6.35
N ALA A 64 -4.43 -11.07 5.33
CA ALA A 64 -4.67 -11.54 3.97
C ALA A 64 -4.56 -13.07 3.89
N ASN A 65 -3.53 -13.65 4.50
CA ASN A 65 -3.33 -15.09 4.58
C ASN A 65 -4.46 -15.78 5.37
N GLU A 66 -4.82 -15.23 6.54
CA GLU A 66 -5.92 -15.75 7.38
C GLU A 66 -7.26 -15.73 6.61
N THR A 67 -7.57 -14.65 5.95
CA THR A 67 -8.87 -14.43 5.28
C THR A 67 -8.90 -14.91 3.82
N LYS A 68 -7.79 -15.43 3.28
CA LYS A 68 -7.67 -15.89 1.89
C LYS A 68 -7.98 -14.79 0.86
N VAL A 69 -7.48 -13.58 1.08
CA VAL A 69 -7.51 -12.46 0.13
C VAL A 69 -6.12 -12.18 -0.42
N GLY A 70 -6.01 -11.39 -1.49
CA GLY A 70 -4.72 -11.03 -2.06
C GLY A 70 -3.96 -10.02 -1.19
N PHE A 71 -2.63 -10.04 -1.32
CA PHE A 71 -1.74 -9.05 -0.68
C PHE A 71 -0.55 -8.71 -1.58
N LEU A 72 -0.21 -7.43 -1.61
CA LEU A 72 1.02 -6.93 -2.22
C LEU A 72 1.70 -5.94 -1.29
N ASP A 73 2.95 -6.21 -0.91
CA ASP A 73 3.74 -5.25 -0.13
C ASP A 73 4.28 -4.13 -1.02
N THR A 74 3.40 -3.18 -1.35
CA THR A 74 3.76 -2.00 -2.15
C THR A 74 4.80 -1.13 -1.45
N ASN A 75 4.84 -1.15 -0.11
CA ASN A 75 5.84 -0.44 0.67
C ASN A 75 7.25 -1.00 0.43
N GLU A 76 7.41 -2.33 0.45
CA GLU A 76 8.69 -2.99 0.15
C GLU A 76 9.12 -2.71 -1.29
N ILE A 77 8.24 -2.98 -2.24
CA ILE A 77 8.51 -2.85 -3.68
C ILE A 77 8.97 -1.43 -4.03
N LEU A 78 8.23 -0.43 -3.57
CA LEU A 78 8.56 0.96 -3.84
C LEU A 78 9.77 1.46 -3.03
N SER A 79 10.04 0.88 -1.84
CA SER A 79 11.23 1.21 -1.07
C SER A 79 12.50 0.71 -1.78
N VAL A 80 12.47 -0.48 -2.35
CA VAL A 80 13.57 -1.00 -3.19
C VAL A 80 13.80 -0.10 -4.39
N PHE A 81 12.74 0.28 -5.09
CA PHE A 81 12.84 1.21 -6.22
C PHE A 81 13.43 2.57 -5.80
N LEU A 82 13.01 3.14 -4.68
CA LEU A 82 13.56 4.40 -4.17
C LEU A 82 15.04 4.28 -3.82
N GLU A 83 15.44 3.19 -3.17
CA GLU A 83 16.85 2.91 -2.87
C GLU A 83 17.70 2.85 -4.15
N GLU A 84 17.19 2.20 -5.20
CA GLU A 84 17.90 2.07 -6.50
C GLU A 84 18.09 3.42 -7.21
N ILE A 85 17.07 4.30 -7.19
CA ILE A 85 17.18 5.61 -7.86
C ILE A 85 17.92 6.66 -7.02
N GLY A 86 18.00 6.44 -5.70
CA GLY A 86 18.68 7.31 -4.74
C GLY A 86 17.88 8.53 -4.30
N GLN A 87 18.32 9.11 -3.18
CA GLN A 87 17.63 10.21 -2.48
C GLN A 87 17.39 11.45 -3.36
N ASP A 88 18.35 11.81 -4.20
CA ASP A 88 18.23 13.03 -5.01
C ASP A 88 17.14 12.91 -6.06
N LYS A 89 17.05 11.76 -6.72
CA LYS A 89 16.01 11.49 -7.71
C LYS A 89 14.63 11.29 -7.08
N ALA A 90 14.58 10.68 -5.90
CA ALA A 90 13.34 10.44 -5.17
C ALA A 90 12.58 11.72 -4.82
N LYS A 91 13.28 12.86 -4.67
CA LYS A 91 12.66 14.16 -4.41
C LYS A 91 11.65 14.58 -5.48
N ASP A 92 11.87 14.18 -6.74
CA ASP A 92 11.01 14.52 -7.87
C ASP A 92 9.64 13.83 -7.79
N PHE A 93 9.54 12.76 -7.01
CA PHE A 93 8.33 11.95 -6.87
C PHE A 93 7.44 12.33 -5.69
N TYR A 94 7.91 13.22 -4.83
CA TYR A 94 7.16 13.68 -3.66
C TYR A 94 6.94 15.19 -3.69
N SER A 95 5.88 15.61 -3.02
CA SER A 95 5.60 17.03 -2.81
C SER A 95 6.80 17.72 -2.15
N PRO A 96 7.19 18.92 -2.60
CA PRO A 96 8.27 19.65 -1.95
C PRO A 96 7.94 20.12 -0.53
N THR A 97 6.65 20.09 -0.15
CA THR A 97 6.16 20.56 1.14
C THR A 97 6.01 19.45 2.18
N ASP A 98 6.01 18.19 1.77
CA ASP A 98 5.90 17.07 2.69
C ASP A 98 6.56 15.80 2.12
N LYS A 99 6.67 14.78 2.99
CA LYS A 99 7.32 13.50 2.66
C LYS A 99 6.35 12.37 2.28
N SER A 100 5.06 12.67 2.16
CA SER A 100 4.02 11.64 2.03
C SER A 100 3.26 11.71 0.73
N HIS A 101 2.91 12.92 0.29
CA HIS A 101 2.14 13.10 -0.93
C HIS A 101 3.05 13.04 -2.17
N THR A 102 2.63 12.26 -3.14
CA THR A 102 3.37 12.12 -4.40
C THR A 102 3.05 13.27 -5.36
N THR A 103 4.01 13.59 -6.22
CA THR A 103 3.76 14.40 -7.42
C THR A 103 2.96 13.58 -8.45
N PRO A 104 2.35 14.21 -9.46
CA PRO A 104 1.72 13.47 -10.56
C PRO A 104 2.67 12.49 -11.26
N GLU A 105 3.93 12.85 -11.43
CA GLU A 105 4.97 11.98 -11.99
C GLU A 105 5.27 10.78 -11.08
N GLY A 106 5.44 11.03 -9.78
CA GLY A 106 5.63 9.97 -8.79
C GLY A 106 4.45 9.00 -8.75
N ALA A 107 3.22 9.52 -8.76
CA ALA A 107 2.01 8.70 -8.78
C ALA A 107 1.94 7.83 -10.04
N LYS A 108 2.29 8.36 -11.20
CA LYS A 108 2.31 7.62 -12.48
C LYS A 108 3.32 6.47 -12.46
N ILE A 109 4.54 6.73 -11.99
CA ILE A 109 5.60 5.71 -11.92
C ILE A 109 5.23 4.63 -10.90
N TYR A 110 4.77 5.01 -9.70
CA TYR A 110 4.37 4.06 -8.67
C TYR A 110 3.20 3.18 -9.11
N THR A 111 2.20 3.78 -9.75
CA THR A 111 1.07 3.02 -10.32
C THR A 111 1.55 1.97 -11.31
N ARG A 112 2.47 2.33 -12.22
CA ARG A 112 3.02 1.39 -13.21
C ARG A 112 3.76 0.23 -12.53
N ILE A 113 4.60 0.51 -11.53
CA ILE A 113 5.32 -0.51 -10.78
C ILE A 113 4.33 -1.45 -10.09
N ILE A 114 3.35 -0.90 -9.35
CA ILE A 114 2.36 -1.67 -8.60
C ILE A 114 1.52 -2.56 -9.54
N LEU A 115 1.05 -2.03 -10.66
CA LEU A 115 0.27 -2.80 -11.62
C LEU A 115 1.07 -3.95 -12.24
N ASN A 116 2.34 -3.72 -12.54
CA ASN A 116 3.22 -4.77 -13.04
C ASN A 116 3.40 -5.90 -12.01
N GLU A 117 3.59 -5.56 -10.74
CA GLU A 117 3.74 -6.55 -9.67
C GLU A 117 2.43 -7.30 -9.37
N LEU A 118 1.29 -6.60 -9.40
CA LEU A 118 -0.02 -7.24 -9.31
C LEU A 118 -0.24 -8.24 -10.46
N ASN A 119 0.11 -7.87 -11.68
CA ASN A 119 0.00 -8.76 -12.84
C ASN A 119 0.93 -9.97 -12.72
N LYS A 120 2.16 -9.80 -12.25
CA LYS A 120 3.07 -10.92 -12.00
C LYS A 120 2.53 -11.89 -10.94
N LYS A 121 2.03 -11.38 -9.83
CA LYS A 121 1.57 -12.18 -8.69
C LYS A 121 0.18 -12.78 -8.89
N TYR A 122 -0.71 -12.07 -9.56
CA TYR A 122 -2.13 -12.39 -9.72
C TYR A 122 -2.58 -12.31 -11.18
N SER A 123 -1.79 -12.87 -12.11
CA SER A 123 -1.99 -12.76 -13.56
C SER A 123 -3.41 -13.10 -14.02
N LYS A 124 -4.07 -14.08 -13.40
CA LYS A 124 -5.45 -14.48 -13.75
C LYS A 124 -6.49 -13.37 -13.52
N ASP A 125 -6.19 -12.43 -12.61
CA ASP A 125 -7.11 -11.38 -12.21
C ASP A 125 -6.73 -10.02 -12.82
N PHE A 126 -5.48 -9.88 -13.31
CA PHE A 126 -4.91 -8.61 -13.80
C PHE A 126 -4.31 -8.70 -15.21
N ASP A 127 -4.63 -9.73 -15.98
CA ASP A 127 -4.14 -9.94 -17.37
C ASP A 127 -4.52 -8.81 -18.34
N PHE A 128 -5.62 -8.09 -18.06
CA PHE A 128 -6.05 -6.93 -18.82
C PHE A 128 -5.13 -5.70 -18.72
N ILE A 129 -4.18 -5.72 -17.77
CA ILE A 129 -3.23 -4.62 -17.53
C ILE A 129 -2.00 -4.67 -18.46
N ILE A 130 -1.83 -5.73 -19.25
CA ILE A 130 -0.62 -6.07 -20.02
C ILE A 130 -0.13 -4.96 -20.98
N ASN A 131 -0.91 -3.92 -21.25
CA ASN A 131 -0.57 -2.89 -22.25
C ASN A 131 -0.53 -1.45 -21.72
N ILE A 132 -0.20 -1.24 -20.45
CA ILE A 132 0.06 0.11 -19.95
C ILE A 132 1.55 0.44 -20.16
N ASN A 133 1.90 0.83 -21.38
CA ASN A 133 3.22 1.38 -21.73
C ASN A 133 3.30 2.88 -21.41
#